data_012fd682b0f5c01e7047c0c325a59fba
#
_entry.id   012fd682b0f5c01e7047c0c325a59fba
#
_cell.length_a   1.000
_cell.length_b   1.000
_cell.length_c   1.000
_cell.angle_alpha   90.00
_cell.angle_beta   90.00
_cell.angle_gamma   90.00
#
_symmetry.space_group_name_H-M   'P 1'
#
loop_
_entity.id
_entity.type
_entity.pdbx_description
1 polymer ?
#
loop_
_entity_poly.entity_id
_entity_poly.type
_entity_poly.pdbx_seq_one_letter_code
_entity_poly.pdbx_strand_id
1 'polypeptide(L)'
;CHNPDTWKMDGGDEVTADEILKRALRFKPYWGKDGGITISGGEPLLQIDFVIELFKKAKELGINTCIDTAGNPFTKEEPFFSKFEELMKYTDLLLLDLKEINPARHKDLTGFDNSNIIEMAKYLSEINKPVWIRHVLVPEHSDFDEDLDALGDFIDTLSNVDRVEILPYHTLGKFKWENLGIPYSLESISPPSAERIENAKQRIHAGIRKQ
;
A
#
# COMPACT_ATOMS: atom_id res chain seq x y z
N CYS A 1 12.59 -1.18 -0.12
CA CYS A 1 11.76 -1.91 0.86
C CYS A 1 12.39 -1.88 2.25
N HIS A 2 11.62 -1.60 3.31
CA HIS A 2 12.10 -1.63 4.69
C HIS A 2 12.06 -3.03 5.33
N ASN A 3 11.39 -3.98 4.68
CA ASN A 3 11.21 -5.34 5.16
C ASN A 3 11.57 -6.39 4.09
N PRO A 4 12.82 -6.45 3.62
CA PRO A 4 13.25 -7.42 2.62
C PRO A 4 13.15 -8.87 3.11
N ASP A 5 13.09 -9.07 4.43
CA ASP A 5 12.82 -10.35 5.07
C ASP A 5 11.48 -10.96 4.66
N THR A 6 10.49 -10.14 4.28
CA THR A 6 9.17 -10.60 3.80
C THR A 6 9.19 -11.16 2.37
N TRP A 7 10.30 -11.08 1.65
CA TRP A 7 10.42 -11.64 0.29
C TRP A 7 10.62 -13.15 0.25
N LYS A 8 10.98 -13.75 1.40
CA LYS A 8 11.14 -15.20 1.49
C LYS A 8 9.76 -15.87 1.55
N MET A 9 9.46 -16.67 0.53
CA MET A 9 8.17 -17.38 0.41
C MET A 9 8.00 -18.48 1.48
N ASP A 10 9.09 -18.98 2.03
CA ASP A 10 9.16 -20.00 3.07
C ASP A 10 9.42 -19.43 4.47
N GLY A 11 9.32 -18.10 4.60
CA GLY A 11 9.51 -17.40 5.88
C GLY A 11 8.19 -17.20 6.62
N GLY A 12 8.30 -17.04 7.96
CA GLY A 12 7.15 -16.75 8.81
C GLY A 12 6.49 -18.00 9.41
N ASP A 13 5.37 -17.78 10.08
CA ASP A 13 4.59 -18.84 10.72
C ASP A 13 3.29 -19.09 9.94
N GLU A 14 2.90 -20.36 9.79
CA GLU A 14 1.56 -20.71 9.32
C GLU A 14 0.56 -20.46 10.46
N VAL A 15 -0.45 -19.63 10.19
CA VAL A 15 -1.46 -19.26 11.18
C VAL A 15 -2.85 -19.25 10.55
N THR A 16 -3.87 -19.54 11.37
CA THR A 16 -5.27 -19.44 10.95
C THR A 16 -5.83 -18.03 11.14
N ALA A 17 -6.91 -17.71 10.43
CA ALA A 17 -7.62 -16.44 10.61
C ALA A 17 -8.12 -16.26 12.06
N ASP A 18 -8.57 -17.34 12.71
CA ASP A 18 -9.01 -17.31 14.10
C ASP A 18 -7.87 -16.99 15.09
N GLU A 19 -6.67 -17.52 14.84
CA GLU A 19 -5.49 -17.20 15.66
C GLU A 19 -5.09 -15.74 15.50
N ILE A 20 -5.11 -15.21 14.28
CA ILE A 20 -4.81 -13.78 14.02
C ILE A 20 -5.84 -12.89 14.72
N LEU A 21 -7.14 -13.18 14.58
CA LEU A 21 -8.19 -12.41 15.25
C LEU A 21 -8.08 -12.48 16.77
N LYS A 22 -7.80 -13.65 17.33
CA LYS A 22 -7.56 -13.82 18.76
C LYS A 22 -6.37 -12.98 19.26
N ARG A 23 -5.28 -12.90 18.48
CA ARG A 23 -4.13 -12.03 18.80
C ARG A 23 -4.51 -10.56 18.69
N ALA A 24 -5.18 -10.15 17.59
CA ALA A 24 -5.60 -8.76 17.34
C ALA A 24 -6.58 -8.24 18.41
N LEU A 25 -7.54 -9.03 18.83
CA LEU A 25 -8.55 -8.68 19.85
C LEU A 25 -7.95 -8.31 21.21
N ARG A 26 -6.71 -8.75 21.53
CA ARG A 26 -6.00 -8.32 22.75
C ARG A 26 -5.72 -6.82 22.75
N PHE A 27 -5.64 -6.21 21.55
CA PHE A 27 -5.37 -4.78 21.37
C PHE A 27 -6.64 -3.96 21.19
N LYS A 28 -7.83 -4.59 21.19
CA LYS A 28 -9.12 -3.91 21.02
C LYS A 28 -9.29 -2.68 21.94
N PRO A 29 -8.84 -2.68 23.22
CA PRO A 29 -8.94 -1.51 24.07
C PRO A 29 -8.18 -0.26 23.55
N TYR A 30 -7.22 -0.45 22.64
CA TYR A 30 -6.41 0.63 22.06
C TYR A 30 -6.95 1.13 20.71
N TRP A 31 -7.95 0.47 20.10
CA TRP A 31 -8.44 0.82 18.76
C TRP A 31 -9.31 2.08 18.71
N GLY A 32 -9.79 2.54 19.86
CA GLY A 32 -10.74 3.65 19.90
C GLY A 32 -12.06 3.30 19.19
N LYS A 33 -12.71 4.33 18.63
CA LYS A 33 -14.02 4.19 17.99
C LYS A 33 -13.93 3.58 16.58
N ASP A 34 -12.91 3.96 15.82
CA ASP A 34 -12.79 3.66 14.39
C ASP A 34 -11.60 2.73 14.07
N GLY A 35 -11.00 2.13 15.09
CA GLY A 35 -9.87 1.22 14.92
C GLY A 35 -10.27 -0.17 14.45
N GLY A 36 -9.28 -0.95 14.03
CA GLY A 36 -9.49 -2.27 13.50
C GLY A 36 -8.19 -3.00 13.21
N ILE A 37 -8.17 -3.78 12.14
CA ILE A 37 -6.99 -4.50 11.68
C ILE A 37 -6.55 -4.00 10.31
N THR A 38 -5.24 -3.84 10.15
CA THR A 38 -4.62 -3.59 8.85
C THR A 38 -3.74 -4.79 8.49
N ILE A 39 -3.97 -5.36 7.32
CA ILE A 39 -3.10 -6.39 6.76
C ILE A 39 -2.11 -5.73 5.83
N SER A 40 -0.84 -5.93 6.13
CA SER A 40 0.31 -5.49 5.34
C SER A 40 1.33 -6.65 5.24
N GLY A 41 2.55 -6.35 4.90
CA GLY A 41 3.61 -7.35 4.91
C GLY A 41 4.42 -7.31 3.64
N GLY A 42 4.59 -8.42 2.89
CA GLY A 42 5.05 -8.38 1.51
C GLY A 42 3.95 -7.75 0.64
N GLU A 43 3.13 -8.59 0.05
CA GLU A 43 1.95 -8.15 -0.70
C GLU A 43 0.73 -9.00 -0.29
N PRO A 44 -0.24 -8.43 0.44
CA PRO A 44 -1.39 -9.19 0.95
C PRO A 44 -2.23 -9.87 -0.14
N LEU A 45 -2.32 -9.26 -1.33
CA LEU A 45 -3.12 -9.80 -2.43
C LEU A 45 -2.57 -11.11 -3.00
N LEU A 46 -1.31 -11.48 -2.69
CA LEU A 46 -0.77 -12.81 -3.00
C LEU A 46 -1.43 -13.92 -2.16
N GLN A 47 -2.02 -13.56 -1.02
CA GLN A 47 -2.74 -14.47 -0.13
C GLN A 47 -4.23 -14.12 -0.07
N ILE A 48 -4.82 -13.73 -1.20
CA ILE A 48 -6.17 -13.17 -1.28
C ILE A 48 -7.24 -14.05 -0.62
N ASP A 49 -7.15 -15.37 -0.76
CA ASP A 49 -8.10 -16.31 -0.15
C ASP A 49 -8.05 -16.24 1.38
N PHE A 50 -6.87 -16.17 1.96
CA PHE A 50 -6.69 -16.01 3.40
C PHE A 50 -7.20 -14.65 3.89
N VAL A 51 -6.92 -13.57 3.13
CA VAL A 51 -7.39 -12.23 3.50
C VAL A 51 -8.92 -12.14 3.46
N ILE A 52 -9.57 -12.78 2.48
CA ILE A 52 -11.04 -12.88 2.41
C ILE A 52 -11.58 -13.57 3.67
N GLU A 53 -11.05 -14.74 4.04
CA GLU A 53 -11.48 -15.47 5.23
C GLU A 53 -11.32 -14.62 6.50
N LEU A 54 -10.14 -14.00 6.67
CA LEU A 54 -9.84 -13.18 7.83
C LEU A 54 -10.78 -11.97 7.94
N PHE A 55 -10.99 -11.24 6.82
CA PHE A 55 -11.83 -10.05 6.83
C PHE A 55 -13.31 -10.38 7.01
N LYS A 56 -13.80 -11.47 6.43
CA LYS A 56 -15.15 -11.96 6.66
C LYS A 56 -15.41 -12.20 8.14
N LYS A 57 -14.52 -12.94 8.80
CA LYS A 57 -14.61 -13.18 10.25
C LYS A 57 -14.46 -11.89 11.07
N ALA A 58 -13.60 -10.97 10.65
CA ALA A 58 -13.43 -9.67 11.30
C ALA A 58 -14.73 -8.85 11.23
N LYS A 59 -15.42 -8.84 10.09
CA LYS A 59 -16.70 -8.14 9.91
C LYS A 59 -17.82 -8.75 10.77
N GLU A 60 -17.84 -10.07 10.96
CA GLU A 60 -18.78 -10.73 11.89
C GLU A 60 -18.60 -10.25 13.35
N LEU A 61 -17.38 -9.81 13.71
CA LEU A 61 -17.05 -9.25 15.03
C LEU A 61 -17.17 -7.71 15.10
N GLY A 62 -17.64 -7.07 14.03
CA GLY A 62 -17.75 -5.62 13.93
C GLY A 62 -16.41 -4.90 13.92
N ILE A 63 -15.37 -5.53 13.38
CA ILE A 63 -14.00 -4.98 13.31
C ILE A 63 -13.81 -4.29 11.96
N ASN A 64 -13.24 -3.07 11.96
CA ASN A 64 -12.83 -2.39 10.75
C ASN A 64 -11.62 -3.08 10.11
N THR A 65 -11.60 -3.11 8.78
CA THR A 65 -10.61 -3.85 7.98
C THR A 65 -9.92 -2.95 6.98
N CYS A 66 -8.61 -3.04 6.93
CA CYS A 66 -7.78 -2.25 6.02
C CYS A 66 -6.74 -3.14 5.34
N ILE A 67 -6.52 -2.91 4.05
CA ILE A 67 -5.43 -3.53 3.28
C ILE A 67 -4.38 -2.47 2.95
N ASP A 68 -3.13 -2.78 3.24
CA ASP A 68 -1.96 -2.00 2.85
C ASP A 68 -1.25 -2.75 1.71
N THR A 69 -1.34 -2.23 0.48
CA THR A 69 -0.93 -2.93 -0.74
C THR A 69 -0.22 -2.04 -1.74
N ALA A 70 0.71 -2.64 -2.48
CA ALA A 70 1.29 -2.02 -3.67
C ALA A 70 0.41 -2.26 -4.93
N GLY A 71 -0.61 -3.11 -4.85
CA GLY A 71 -1.56 -3.38 -5.93
C GLY A 71 -1.02 -4.21 -7.09
N ASN A 72 0.23 -4.64 -7.04
CA ASN A 72 0.88 -5.31 -8.17
C ASN A 72 0.21 -6.60 -8.66
N PRO A 73 -0.38 -7.46 -7.80
CA PRO A 73 -1.09 -8.66 -8.25
C PRO A 73 -2.44 -8.40 -8.92
N PHE A 74 -2.95 -7.16 -8.89
CA PHE A 74 -4.27 -6.87 -9.44
C PHE A 74 -4.35 -7.20 -10.93
N THR A 75 -5.43 -7.87 -11.30
CA THR A 75 -5.82 -8.13 -12.68
C THR A 75 -7.33 -8.33 -12.77
N LYS A 76 -7.93 -7.98 -13.90
CA LYS A 76 -9.34 -8.28 -14.21
C LYS A 76 -9.54 -9.68 -14.80
N GLU A 77 -8.50 -10.51 -14.81
CA GLU A 77 -8.59 -11.89 -15.23
C GLU A 77 -9.09 -12.81 -14.10
N GLU A 78 -9.86 -13.82 -14.48
CA GLU A 78 -10.33 -14.86 -13.56
C GLU A 78 -9.23 -15.90 -13.27
N PRO A 79 -9.17 -16.47 -12.07
CA PRO A 79 -10.13 -16.33 -10.96
C PRO A 79 -9.82 -15.16 -9.99
N PHE A 80 -8.78 -14.37 -10.24
CA PHE A 80 -8.36 -13.31 -9.30
C PHE A 80 -9.43 -12.24 -9.16
N PHE A 81 -10.06 -11.80 -10.27
CA PHE A 81 -10.99 -10.69 -10.24
C PHE A 81 -12.23 -10.97 -9.38
N SER A 82 -12.85 -12.13 -9.54
CA SER A 82 -13.97 -12.55 -8.68
C SER A 82 -13.60 -12.59 -7.20
N LYS A 83 -12.38 -13.02 -6.87
CA LYS A 83 -11.87 -13.01 -5.49
C LYS A 83 -11.64 -11.58 -4.98
N PHE A 84 -11.12 -10.70 -5.83
CA PHE A 84 -10.92 -9.31 -5.48
C PHE A 84 -12.26 -8.61 -5.20
N GLU A 85 -13.27 -8.83 -6.04
CA GLU A 85 -14.63 -8.32 -5.79
C GLU A 85 -15.23 -8.85 -4.47
N GLU A 86 -15.02 -10.14 -4.16
CA GLU A 86 -15.45 -10.72 -2.89
C GLU A 86 -14.72 -10.06 -1.70
N LEU A 87 -13.39 -9.88 -1.81
CA LEU A 87 -12.58 -9.20 -0.79
C LEU A 87 -13.08 -7.77 -0.52
N MET A 88 -13.44 -7.03 -1.57
CA MET A 88 -13.93 -5.65 -1.44
C MET A 88 -15.22 -5.54 -0.63
N LYS A 89 -16.04 -6.59 -0.55
CA LYS A 89 -17.24 -6.58 0.32
C LYS A 89 -16.91 -6.50 1.80
N TYR A 90 -15.75 -7.00 2.20
CA TYR A 90 -15.30 -7.07 3.60
C TYR A 90 -14.17 -6.07 3.91
N THR A 91 -13.74 -5.26 2.96
CA THR A 91 -12.69 -4.25 3.14
C THR A 91 -13.31 -2.87 3.34
N ASP A 92 -12.95 -2.16 4.41
CA ASP A 92 -13.44 -0.79 4.64
C ASP A 92 -12.53 0.26 4.00
N LEU A 93 -11.22 0.03 3.99
CA LEU A 93 -10.22 0.98 3.51
C LEU A 93 -9.07 0.26 2.82
N LEU A 94 -8.51 0.88 1.79
CA LEU A 94 -7.23 0.50 1.24
C LEU A 94 -6.20 1.61 1.42
N LEU A 95 -4.99 1.25 1.83
CA LEU A 95 -3.79 2.06 1.71
C LEU A 95 -3.10 1.61 0.43
N LEU A 96 -3.20 2.40 -0.63
CA LEU A 96 -2.64 2.06 -1.94
C LEU A 96 -1.36 2.84 -2.20
N ASP A 97 -0.27 2.12 -2.39
CA ASP A 97 1.02 2.71 -2.73
C ASP A 97 1.09 3.02 -4.24
N LEU A 98 1.12 4.29 -4.61
CA LEU A 98 1.49 4.75 -5.94
C LEU A 98 2.95 5.22 -5.92
N LYS A 99 3.88 4.29 -6.19
CA LYS A 99 5.31 4.52 -5.98
C LYS A 99 5.93 5.43 -7.04
N GLU A 100 5.44 5.35 -8.27
CA GLU A 100 5.88 6.17 -9.41
C GLU A 100 4.80 6.10 -10.49
N ILE A 101 4.43 7.23 -11.06
CA ILE A 101 3.40 7.31 -12.11
C ILE A 101 3.96 6.98 -13.50
N ASN A 102 5.22 7.30 -13.75
CA ASN A 102 5.90 6.99 -15.00
C ASN A 102 6.23 5.49 -15.07
N PRO A 103 5.70 4.73 -16.05
CA PRO A 103 5.87 3.27 -16.10
C PRO A 103 7.33 2.81 -16.19
N ALA A 104 8.17 3.55 -16.91
CA ALA A 104 9.59 3.20 -17.06
C ALA A 104 10.34 3.38 -15.74
N ARG A 105 10.17 4.53 -15.09
CA ARG A 105 10.77 4.81 -13.77
C ARG A 105 10.21 3.89 -12.68
N HIS A 106 8.92 3.57 -12.75
CA HIS A 106 8.32 2.59 -11.83
C HIS A 106 8.98 1.21 -11.98
N LYS A 107 9.23 0.79 -13.21
CA LYS A 107 9.91 -0.47 -13.48
C LYS A 107 11.36 -0.47 -12.99
N ASP A 108 12.08 0.63 -13.16
CA ASP A 108 13.45 0.79 -12.64
C ASP A 108 13.48 0.75 -11.10
N LEU A 109 12.48 1.36 -10.44
CA LEU A 109 12.40 1.41 -8.98
C LEU A 109 11.93 0.09 -8.36
N THR A 110 10.99 -0.63 -8.99
CA THR A 110 10.27 -1.76 -8.39
C THR A 110 10.52 -3.11 -9.09
N GLY A 111 11.04 -3.09 -10.30
CA GLY A 111 11.18 -4.28 -11.17
C GLY A 111 9.94 -4.58 -12.03
N PHE A 112 8.81 -3.90 -11.82
CA PHE A 112 7.53 -4.12 -12.51
C PHE A 112 7.00 -2.81 -13.09
N ASP A 113 6.17 -2.87 -14.14
CA ASP A 113 5.41 -1.70 -14.57
C ASP A 113 4.23 -1.44 -13.62
N ASN A 114 3.53 -0.31 -13.81
CA ASN A 114 2.45 0.13 -12.92
C ASN A 114 1.05 0.03 -13.54
N SER A 115 0.90 -0.59 -14.71
CA SER A 115 -0.38 -0.59 -15.44
C SER A 115 -1.52 -1.21 -14.64
N ASN A 116 -1.27 -2.34 -14.00
CA ASN A 116 -2.23 -3.02 -13.15
C ASN A 116 -2.57 -2.25 -11.87
N ILE A 117 -1.61 -1.51 -11.31
CA ILE A 117 -1.82 -0.67 -10.12
C ILE A 117 -2.72 0.52 -10.47
N ILE A 118 -2.48 1.15 -11.62
CA ILE A 118 -3.31 2.24 -12.15
C ILE A 118 -4.71 1.72 -12.48
N GLU A 119 -4.83 0.52 -13.06
CA GLU A 119 -6.13 -0.12 -13.31
C GLU A 119 -6.88 -0.42 -12.02
N MET A 120 -6.18 -0.92 -10.99
CA MET A 120 -6.75 -1.12 -9.65
C MET A 120 -7.29 0.18 -9.06
N ALA A 121 -6.50 1.27 -9.10
CA ALA A 121 -6.92 2.57 -8.57
C ALA A 121 -8.21 3.07 -9.26
N LYS A 122 -8.28 2.96 -10.60
CA LYS A 122 -9.48 3.30 -11.37
C LYS A 122 -10.68 2.44 -10.99
N TYR A 123 -10.49 1.11 -10.89
CA TYR A 123 -11.56 0.20 -10.50
C TYR A 123 -12.09 0.50 -9.10
N LEU A 124 -11.21 0.77 -8.13
CA LEU A 124 -11.60 1.16 -6.77
C LEU A 124 -12.41 2.47 -6.77
N SER A 125 -12.08 3.41 -7.68
CA SER A 125 -12.86 4.63 -7.88
C SER A 125 -14.24 4.36 -8.49
N GLU A 126 -14.34 3.46 -9.49
CA GLU A 126 -15.60 3.05 -10.10
C GLU A 126 -16.58 2.46 -9.07
N ILE A 127 -16.09 1.63 -8.14
CA ILE A 127 -16.91 1.02 -7.08
C ILE A 127 -17.04 1.89 -5.82
N ASN A 128 -16.48 3.12 -5.86
CA ASN A 128 -16.45 4.08 -4.74
C ASN A 128 -15.89 3.48 -3.43
N LYS A 129 -14.85 2.65 -3.53
CA LYS A 129 -14.17 2.04 -2.38
C LYS A 129 -13.20 3.06 -1.75
N PRO A 130 -13.30 3.38 -0.44
CA PRO A 130 -12.40 4.33 0.21
C PRO A 130 -10.92 3.96 0.08
N VAL A 131 -10.10 4.92 -0.33
CA VAL A 131 -8.66 4.73 -0.53
C VAL A 131 -7.87 5.89 0.09
N TRP A 132 -6.77 5.57 0.76
CA TRP A 132 -5.69 6.50 1.02
C TRP A 132 -4.56 6.20 0.05
N ILE A 133 -4.14 7.20 -0.71
CA ILE A 133 -2.98 7.08 -1.58
C ILE A 133 -1.73 7.42 -0.80
N ARG A 134 -0.70 6.59 -0.94
CA ARG A 134 0.61 6.83 -0.35
C ARG A 134 1.67 6.84 -1.44
N HIS A 135 2.53 7.84 -1.37
CA HIS A 135 3.68 7.97 -2.26
C HIS A 135 4.98 8.03 -1.44
N VAL A 136 5.89 7.10 -1.69
CA VAL A 136 7.22 7.11 -1.07
C VAL A 136 8.12 8.02 -1.89
N LEU A 137 8.53 9.15 -1.30
CA LEU A 137 9.38 10.14 -1.95
C LEU A 137 10.86 9.72 -1.83
N VAL A 138 11.39 9.12 -2.88
CA VAL A 138 12.78 8.68 -2.98
C VAL A 138 13.53 9.63 -3.90
N PRO A 139 14.52 10.42 -3.40
CA PRO A 139 15.30 11.31 -4.23
C PRO A 139 15.93 10.59 -5.42
N GLU A 140 15.95 11.24 -6.59
CA GLU A 140 16.49 10.74 -7.85
C GLU A 140 15.73 9.53 -8.46
N HIS A 141 14.65 9.05 -7.83
CA HIS A 141 13.88 7.89 -8.29
C HIS A 141 12.39 8.15 -8.46
N SER A 142 11.74 8.75 -7.45
CA SER A 142 10.31 9.04 -7.46
C SER A 142 9.98 10.47 -7.00
N ASP A 143 10.92 11.39 -7.18
CA ASP A 143 10.78 12.78 -6.75
C ASP A 143 10.92 13.79 -7.91
N PHE A 144 10.76 13.36 -9.15
CA PHE A 144 10.80 14.26 -10.30
C PHE A 144 9.53 15.12 -10.36
N ASP A 145 9.70 16.42 -10.62
CA ASP A 145 8.59 17.37 -10.59
C ASP A 145 7.48 17.02 -11.60
N GLU A 146 7.87 16.64 -12.83
CA GLU A 146 6.93 16.26 -13.87
C GLU A 146 6.11 15.00 -13.51
N ASP A 147 6.70 14.03 -12.79
CA ASP A 147 6.02 12.82 -12.38
C ASP A 147 5.13 13.07 -11.16
N LEU A 148 5.56 13.94 -10.24
CA LEU A 148 4.72 14.35 -9.11
C LEU A 148 3.49 15.13 -9.59
N ASP A 149 3.63 16.03 -10.58
CA ASP A 149 2.50 16.73 -11.18
C ASP A 149 1.56 15.75 -11.88
N ALA A 150 2.08 14.83 -12.69
CA ALA A 150 1.29 13.80 -13.36
C ALA A 150 0.59 12.85 -12.35
N LEU A 151 1.25 12.54 -11.23
CA LEU A 151 0.64 11.77 -10.14
C LEU A 151 -0.51 12.53 -9.48
N GLY A 152 -0.33 13.82 -9.22
CA GLY A 152 -1.37 14.70 -8.69
C GLY A 152 -2.59 14.76 -9.61
N ASP A 153 -2.35 15.01 -10.90
CA ASP A 153 -3.39 15.03 -11.93
C ASP A 153 -4.15 13.68 -11.99
N PHE A 154 -3.43 12.56 -11.93
CA PHE A 154 -4.05 11.24 -11.91
C PHE A 154 -4.93 11.04 -10.67
N ILE A 155 -4.40 11.37 -9.48
CA ILE A 155 -5.15 11.24 -8.21
C ILE A 155 -6.42 12.10 -8.25
N ASP A 156 -6.38 13.26 -8.86
CA ASP A 156 -7.55 14.16 -9.00
C ASP A 156 -8.65 13.60 -9.90
N THR A 157 -8.35 12.63 -10.75
CA THR A 157 -9.37 11.88 -11.51
C THR A 157 -10.15 10.85 -10.68
N LEU A 158 -9.65 10.50 -9.48
CA LEU A 158 -10.25 9.47 -8.63
C LEU A 158 -11.24 10.10 -7.63
N SER A 159 -12.47 9.58 -7.57
CA SER A 159 -13.55 10.12 -6.73
C SER A 159 -13.59 9.57 -5.30
N ASN A 160 -12.79 8.54 -4.99
CA ASN A 160 -12.85 7.75 -3.77
C ASN A 160 -11.65 7.96 -2.83
N VAL A 161 -10.79 8.95 -3.12
CA VAL A 161 -9.58 9.21 -2.33
C VAL A 161 -9.91 10.06 -1.12
N ASP A 162 -9.84 9.47 0.07
CA ASP A 162 -10.09 10.17 1.33
C ASP A 162 -8.83 10.92 1.83
N ARG A 163 -7.63 10.44 1.45
CA ARG A 163 -6.37 11.01 1.89
C ARG A 163 -5.22 10.73 0.93
N VAL A 164 -4.28 11.66 0.83
CA VAL A 164 -3.02 11.50 0.10
C VAL A 164 -1.85 11.80 1.04
N GLU A 165 -0.88 10.90 1.12
CA GLU A 165 0.27 11.00 2.02
C GLU A 165 1.59 10.88 1.26
N ILE A 166 2.52 11.78 1.58
CA ILE A 166 3.95 11.61 1.24
C ILE A 166 4.63 10.88 2.40
N LEU A 167 5.32 9.80 2.07
CA LEU A 167 6.19 9.06 2.98
C LEU A 167 7.64 9.34 2.61
N PRO A 168 8.36 10.20 3.34
CA PRO A 168 9.75 10.49 3.03
C PRO A 168 10.62 9.23 3.15
N TYR A 169 11.46 8.98 2.13
CA TYR A 169 12.46 7.93 2.19
C TYR A 169 13.38 8.10 3.41
N HIS A 170 13.74 6.99 4.05
CA HIS A 170 14.67 6.93 5.17
C HIS A 170 15.45 5.60 5.17
N THR A 171 16.58 5.58 5.80
CA THR A 171 17.53 4.44 5.80
C THR A 171 17.34 3.45 6.96
N LEU A 172 16.27 3.58 7.75
CA LEU A 172 16.05 2.76 8.96
C LEU A 172 15.97 1.25 8.70
N GLY A 173 15.62 0.83 7.47
CA GLY A 173 15.56 -0.58 7.08
C GLY A 173 16.88 -1.14 6.55
N LYS A 174 17.93 -0.33 6.36
CA LYS A 174 19.19 -0.74 5.70
C LYS A 174 19.84 -1.94 6.38
N PHE A 175 19.90 -1.96 7.70
CA PHE A 175 20.50 -3.06 8.47
C PHE A 175 19.88 -4.44 8.17
N LYS A 176 18.62 -4.50 7.74
CA LYS A 176 17.96 -5.75 7.37
C LYS A 176 18.51 -6.32 6.06
N TRP A 177 18.85 -5.44 5.11
CA TRP A 177 19.51 -5.83 3.86
C TRP A 177 20.89 -6.38 4.12
N GLU A 178 21.66 -5.71 4.98
CA GLU A 178 22.98 -6.15 5.43
C GLU A 178 22.91 -7.53 6.10
N ASN A 179 21.94 -7.74 7.01
CA ASN A 179 21.72 -9.02 7.71
C ASN A 179 21.34 -10.16 6.75
N LEU A 180 20.69 -9.85 5.64
CA LEU A 180 20.32 -10.82 4.60
C LEU A 180 21.43 -11.04 3.56
N GLY A 181 22.52 -10.27 3.61
CA GLY A 181 23.57 -10.30 2.60
C GLY A 181 23.12 -9.82 1.20
N ILE A 182 22.07 -8.99 1.14
CA ILE A 182 21.51 -8.46 -0.11
C ILE A 182 22.06 -7.05 -0.30
N PRO A 183 22.62 -6.70 -1.48
CA PRO A 183 23.06 -5.34 -1.77
C PRO A 183 21.90 -4.35 -1.68
N TYR A 184 22.12 -3.22 -1.00
CA TYR A 184 21.12 -2.17 -0.88
C TYR A 184 21.23 -1.19 -2.06
N SER A 185 20.28 -1.22 -2.98
CA SER A 185 20.31 -0.42 -4.21
C SER A 185 20.31 1.09 -4.00
N LEU A 186 19.81 1.58 -2.86
CA LEU A 186 19.72 3.00 -2.51
C LEU A 186 20.84 3.43 -1.54
N GLU A 187 21.98 2.76 -1.54
CA GLU A 187 23.12 3.01 -0.63
C GLU A 187 23.59 4.47 -0.62
N SER A 188 23.63 5.10 -1.79
CA SER A 188 24.08 6.49 -1.99
C SER A 188 22.98 7.52 -1.80
N ILE A 189 21.73 7.11 -1.67
CA ILE A 189 20.60 8.04 -1.63
C ILE A 189 20.38 8.55 -0.20
N SER A 190 20.39 9.87 -0.06
CA SER A 190 20.06 10.55 1.20
C SER A 190 18.57 10.78 1.33
N PRO A 191 18.02 10.85 2.56
CA PRO A 191 16.63 11.26 2.76
C PRO A 191 16.33 12.62 2.12
N PRO A 192 15.11 12.86 1.61
CA PRO A 192 14.73 14.15 1.02
C PRO A 192 14.76 15.28 2.06
N SER A 193 15.09 16.48 1.60
CA SER A 193 15.03 17.68 2.45
C SER A 193 13.60 18.04 2.83
N ALA A 194 13.43 18.80 3.92
CA ALA A 194 12.11 19.31 4.34
C ALA A 194 11.45 20.14 3.23
N GLU A 195 12.23 20.94 2.51
CA GLU A 195 11.76 21.74 1.37
C GLU A 195 11.26 20.86 0.24
N ARG A 196 11.99 19.76 -0.10
CA ARG A 196 11.59 18.82 -1.13
C ARG A 196 10.31 18.07 -0.76
N ILE A 197 10.18 17.67 0.51
CA ILE A 197 8.95 17.04 1.02
C ILE A 197 7.75 17.99 0.87
N GLU A 198 7.91 19.25 1.24
CA GLU A 198 6.81 20.23 1.15
C GLU A 198 6.44 20.55 -0.31
N ASN A 199 7.43 20.68 -1.19
CA ASN A 199 7.19 20.83 -2.62
C ASN A 199 6.42 19.62 -3.19
N ALA A 200 6.83 18.39 -2.87
CA ALA A 200 6.14 17.18 -3.30
C ALA A 200 4.69 17.11 -2.78
N LYS A 201 4.45 17.49 -1.52
CA LYS A 201 3.07 17.57 -0.97
C LYS A 201 2.18 18.52 -1.75
N GLN A 202 2.71 19.68 -2.14
CA GLN A 202 1.95 20.66 -2.92
C GLN A 202 1.59 20.11 -4.30
N ARG A 203 2.54 19.46 -4.99
CA ARG A 203 2.35 18.91 -6.33
C ARG A 203 1.31 17.80 -6.42
N ILE A 204 1.33 16.87 -5.46
CA ILE A 204 0.34 15.76 -5.43
C ILE A 204 -0.91 16.11 -4.63
N HIS A 205 -1.08 17.36 -4.19
CA HIS A 205 -2.20 17.81 -3.37
C HIS A 205 -2.39 16.95 -2.11
N ALA A 206 -1.29 16.68 -1.38
CA ALA A 206 -1.30 15.81 -0.22
C ALA A 206 -2.14 16.39 0.92
N GLY A 207 -2.92 15.56 1.58
CA GLY A 207 -3.78 15.94 2.69
C GLY A 207 -5.04 15.10 2.81
N ILE A 208 -5.92 15.49 3.73
CA ILE A 208 -7.27 14.93 3.87
C ILE A 208 -8.16 15.56 2.80
N ARG A 209 -8.84 14.73 2.00
CA ARG A 209 -9.70 15.16 0.90
C ARG A 209 -11.19 15.01 1.23
N LYS A 210 -11.52 14.06 2.11
CA LYS A 210 -12.88 13.86 2.59
C LYS A 210 -13.05 14.57 3.95
N GLN A 211 -13.99 15.46 4.04
CA GLN A 211 -14.43 16.08 5.31
C GLN A 211 -15.63 15.30 5.86
#